data_e2cfabde2a0f0a1be77a72a048539d96
#
_entry.id   e2cfabde2a0f0a1be77a72a048539d96
#
_cell.length_a   1.000
_cell.length_b   1.000
_cell.length_c   1.000
_cell.angle_alpha   90.00
_cell.angle_beta   90.00
_cell.angle_gamma   90.00
#
_symmetry.space_group_name_H-M   'P 1'
#
loop_
_entity.id
_entity.type
_entity.pdbx_description
1 polymer ?
#
loop_
_entity_poly.entity_id
_entity_poly.type
_entity_poly.pdbx_seq_one_letter_code
_entity_poly.pdbx_strand_id
1 'polypeptide(L)'
;SGVKTEVYAWRSKTTVPGAQIDLVIDRNDNTINLCEIKFCESEFVIDKSYDHVLRNKITAFTAETKTKKTVQLTMITTHGLQQNMYSSTVQNEVVLEDLLQLNGNLAPVTL
;
A
#
# COMPACT_ATOMS: atom_id res chain seq x y z
N SER A 1 -8.80 -26.87 3.07
CA SER A 1 -9.17 -25.52 3.46
C SER A 1 -8.26 -24.53 2.77
N GLY A 2 -8.83 -23.63 2.08
CA GLY A 2 -8.09 -22.60 1.36
C GLY A 2 -7.71 -21.44 2.25
N VAL A 3 -6.68 -20.74 1.80
CA VAL A 3 -6.30 -19.46 2.35
C VAL A 3 -7.31 -18.44 1.87
N LYS A 4 -7.98 -17.78 2.78
CA LYS A 4 -8.87 -16.68 2.43
C LYS A 4 -8.09 -15.38 2.44
N THR A 5 -8.07 -14.71 1.29
CA THR A 5 -7.57 -13.35 1.19
C THR A 5 -8.76 -12.43 0.99
N GLU A 6 -8.88 -11.44 1.82
CA GLU A 6 -9.90 -10.41 1.67
C GLU A 6 -9.27 -9.15 1.11
N VAL A 7 -9.95 -8.54 0.15
CA VAL A 7 -9.48 -7.32 -0.51
C VAL A 7 -10.58 -6.28 -0.43
N TYR A 8 -10.25 -5.11 0.11
CA TYR A 8 -11.25 -4.05 0.25
C TYR A 8 -10.57 -2.68 0.35
N ALA A 9 -11.33 -1.62 0.05
CA ALA A 9 -10.92 -0.26 0.35
C ALA A 9 -11.28 0.03 1.80
N TRP A 10 -10.52 0.91 2.44
CA TRP A 10 -10.77 1.21 3.85
C TRP A 10 -10.83 2.73 4.09
N ARG A 11 -11.70 3.10 4.99
CA ARG A 11 -11.84 4.49 5.44
C ARG A 11 -12.03 4.51 6.95
N SER A 12 -11.30 5.40 7.61
CA SER A 12 -11.47 5.61 9.04
C SER A 12 -12.86 6.14 9.36
N LYS A 13 -13.45 5.67 10.45
CA LYS A 13 -14.74 6.14 10.95
C LYS A 13 -14.60 7.07 12.13
N THR A 14 -13.42 7.13 12.74
CA THR A 14 -13.21 7.84 13.99
C THR A 14 -12.28 9.03 13.86
N THR A 15 -11.54 9.13 12.76
CA THR A 15 -10.55 10.19 12.53
C THR A 15 -11.18 11.31 11.70
N VAL A 16 -10.89 12.57 12.05
CA VAL A 16 -11.38 13.74 11.30
C VAL A 16 -10.18 14.63 10.97
N PRO A 17 -9.86 14.87 9.67
CA PRO A 17 -10.46 14.22 8.51
C PRO A 17 -10.11 12.73 8.48
N GLY A 18 -10.98 11.93 7.89
CA GLY A 18 -10.82 10.49 7.88
C GLY A 18 -9.65 10.05 7.02
N ALA A 19 -8.86 9.10 7.54
CA ALA A 19 -7.83 8.45 6.75
C ALA A 19 -8.47 7.47 5.77
N GLN A 20 -7.90 7.38 4.57
CA GLN A 20 -8.35 6.44 3.54
C GLN A 20 -7.18 5.62 3.06
N ILE A 21 -7.43 4.35 2.80
CA ILE A 21 -6.45 3.45 2.22
C ILE A 21 -7.05 2.89 0.93
N ASP A 22 -6.31 3.03 -0.17
CA ASP A 22 -6.80 2.67 -1.49
C ASP A 22 -7.19 1.19 -1.58
N LEU A 23 -6.36 0.33 -1.02
CA LEU A 23 -6.59 -1.10 -1.06
C LEU A 23 -5.98 -1.77 0.16
N VAL A 24 -6.76 -2.60 0.82
CA VAL A 24 -6.28 -3.44 1.93
C VAL A 24 -6.35 -4.89 1.48
N ILE A 25 -5.25 -5.60 1.62
CA ILE A 25 -5.18 -7.03 1.33
C ILE A 25 -4.93 -7.76 2.64
N ASP A 26 -5.99 -8.35 3.17
CA ASP A 26 -5.94 -9.10 4.42
C ASP A 26 -5.65 -10.54 4.09
N ARG A 27 -4.40 -10.95 4.35
CA ARG A 27 -3.90 -12.26 4.01
C ARG A 27 -4.08 -13.23 5.17
N ASN A 28 -4.12 -14.49 4.84
CA ASN A 28 -4.30 -15.55 5.83
C ASN A 28 -2.98 -15.99 6.50
N ASP A 29 -1.85 -15.41 6.09
CA ASP A 29 -0.53 -15.70 6.64
C ASP A 29 -0.12 -14.71 7.75
N ASN A 30 -1.08 -14.17 8.46
CA ASN A 30 -0.88 -13.21 9.55
C ASN A 30 -0.31 -11.88 9.08
N THR A 31 -0.55 -11.51 7.82
CA THR A 31 -0.07 -10.25 7.24
C THR A 31 -1.20 -9.49 6.58
N ILE A 32 -1.21 -8.19 6.78
CA ILE A 32 -2.12 -7.26 6.07
C ILE A 32 -1.26 -6.29 5.28
N ASN A 33 -1.52 -6.19 3.97
CA ASN A 33 -0.88 -5.18 3.13
C ASN A 33 -1.81 -3.99 2.97
N LEU A 34 -1.32 -2.82 3.38
CA LEU A 34 -2.00 -1.55 3.09
C LEU A 34 -1.38 -0.99 1.83
N CYS A 35 -2.17 -0.89 0.78
CA CYS A 35 -1.67 -0.51 -0.54
C CYS A 35 -2.11 0.90 -0.88
N GLU A 36 -1.15 1.72 -1.31
CA GLU A 36 -1.38 3.05 -1.86
C GLU A 36 -1.00 3.05 -3.33
N ILE A 37 -1.86 3.58 -4.17
CA ILE A 37 -1.71 3.55 -5.62
C ILE A 37 -1.41 4.96 -6.12
N LYS A 38 -0.28 5.14 -6.82
CA LYS A 38 0.13 6.42 -7.38
C LYS A 38 0.55 6.26 -8.83
N PHE A 39 -0.22 6.85 -9.73
CA PHE A 39 0.13 6.90 -11.15
C PHE A 39 0.86 8.20 -11.42
N CYS A 40 2.10 8.11 -11.90
CA CYS A 40 2.95 9.27 -12.14
C CYS A 40 3.69 9.10 -13.47
N GLU A 41 4.15 10.21 -14.04
CA GLU A 41 4.95 10.18 -15.27
C GLU A 41 6.42 9.89 -15.01
N SER A 42 6.86 9.98 -13.76
CA SER A 42 8.22 9.70 -13.33
C SER A 42 8.16 8.94 -12.01
N GLU A 43 9.32 8.68 -11.40
CA GLU A 43 9.36 8.07 -10.08
C GLU A 43 8.57 8.90 -9.07
N PHE A 44 7.86 8.21 -8.19
CA PHE A 44 7.11 8.88 -7.14
C PHE A 44 8.03 9.23 -5.97
N VAL A 45 7.93 10.46 -5.48
CA VAL A 45 8.74 10.93 -4.37
C VAL A 45 7.90 10.99 -3.10
N ILE A 46 8.32 10.27 -2.07
CA ILE A 46 7.71 10.39 -0.75
C ILE A 46 8.45 11.52 -0.03
N ASP A 47 7.79 12.66 0.13
CA ASP A 47 8.34 13.76 0.91
C ASP A 47 7.96 13.61 2.38
N LYS A 48 8.42 14.53 3.22
CA LYS A 48 8.15 14.49 4.66
C LYS A 48 6.65 14.53 4.96
N SER A 49 5.91 15.35 4.24
CA SER A 49 4.47 15.51 4.43
C SER A 49 3.73 14.20 4.10
N TYR A 50 4.08 13.59 2.98
CA TYR A 50 3.43 12.35 2.58
C TYR A 50 3.81 11.18 3.48
N ASP A 51 5.07 11.14 3.93
CA ASP A 51 5.50 10.15 4.93
C ASP A 51 4.61 10.23 6.18
N HIS A 52 4.33 11.45 6.64
CA HIS A 52 3.45 11.67 7.78
C HIS A 52 2.03 11.14 7.50
N VAL A 53 1.50 11.37 6.31
CA VAL A 53 0.19 10.86 5.90
C VAL A 53 0.19 9.32 5.93
N LEU A 54 1.22 8.69 5.39
CA LEU A 54 1.34 7.24 5.38
C LEU A 54 1.37 6.64 6.79
N ARG A 55 2.16 7.26 7.68
CA ARG A 55 2.25 6.80 9.08
C ARG A 55 0.91 6.94 9.79
N ASN A 56 0.19 8.03 9.53
CA ASN A 56 -1.13 8.24 10.11
C ASN A 56 -2.14 7.20 9.63
N LYS A 57 -2.05 6.80 8.37
CA LYS A 57 -2.92 5.74 7.83
C LYS A 57 -2.69 4.41 8.54
N ILE A 58 -1.44 4.06 8.75
CA ILE A 58 -1.07 2.82 9.47
C ILE A 58 -1.59 2.87 10.90
N THR A 59 -1.37 4.00 11.58
CA THR A 59 -1.81 4.19 12.96
C THR A 59 -3.32 4.10 13.09
N ALA A 60 -4.05 4.80 12.22
CA ALA A 60 -5.51 4.80 12.24
C ALA A 60 -6.07 3.40 11.96
N PHE A 61 -5.53 2.73 10.95
CA PHE A 61 -5.97 1.37 10.61
C PHE A 61 -5.76 0.41 11.77
N THR A 62 -4.57 0.42 12.33
CA THR A 62 -4.22 -0.48 13.44
C THR A 62 -5.09 -0.22 14.67
N ALA A 63 -5.31 1.05 14.99
CA ALA A 63 -6.11 1.42 16.15
C ALA A 63 -7.58 1.05 15.99
N GLU A 64 -8.16 1.31 14.81
CA GLU A 64 -9.59 1.07 14.59
C GLU A 64 -9.93 -0.40 14.37
N THR A 65 -9.10 -1.14 13.64
CA THR A 65 -9.35 -2.56 13.40
C THR A 65 -8.91 -3.44 14.55
N LYS A 66 -8.03 -2.92 15.41
CA LYS A 66 -7.44 -3.67 16.53
C LYS A 66 -6.76 -4.95 16.06
N THR A 67 -6.28 -4.97 14.82
CA THR A 67 -5.63 -6.14 14.27
C THR A 67 -4.36 -6.49 15.03
N LYS A 68 -4.10 -7.79 15.15
CA LYS A 68 -2.84 -8.30 15.70
C LYS A 68 -1.93 -8.84 14.61
N LYS A 69 -2.38 -8.74 13.36
CA LYS A 69 -1.56 -9.16 12.21
C LYS A 69 -0.45 -8.16 11.95
N THR A 70 0.59 -8.62 11.28
CA THR A 70 1.66 -7.73 10.82
C THR A 70 1.11 -6.86 9.69
N VAL A 71 1.24 -5.55 9.86
CA VAL A 71 0.77 -4.57 8.86
C VAL A 71 1.97 -4.09 8.07
N GLN A 72 1.91 -4.23 6.75
CA GLN A 72 2.95 -3.80 5.84
C GLN A 72 2.39 -2.78 4.87
N LEU A 73 3.20 -1.78 4.54
CA LEU A 73 2.84 -0.76 3.57
C LEU A 73 3.39 -1.15 2.20
N THR A 74 2.51 -1.16 1.21
CA THR A 74 2.84 -1.48 -0.17
C THR A 74 2.48 -0.29 -1.06
N MET A 75 3.43 0.17 -1.87
CA MET A 75 3.17 1.19 -2.88
C MET A 75 3.06 0.55 -4.25
N ILE A 76 2.00 0.88 -4.96
CA ILE A 76 1.79 0.47 -6.35
C ILE A 76 1.93 1.73 -7.19
N THR A 77 2.98 1.80 -8.00
CA THR A 77 3.30 3.00 -8.78
C THR A 77 3.55 2.64 -10.24
N THR A 78 3.54 3.66 -11.09
CA THR A 78 3.85 3.46 -12.51
C THR A 78 5.33 3.17 -12.71
N HIS A 79 6.21 3.97 -12.10
CA HIS A 79 7.66 3.97 -12.38
C HIS A 79 8.55 3.71 -11.16
N GLY A 80 7.97 3.34 -10.02
CA GLY A 80 8.72 3.08 -8.80
C GLY A 80 8.85 4.29 -7.89
N LEU A 81 9.53 4.10 -6.79
CA LEU A 81 9.79 5.14 -5.79
C LEU A 81 11.20 5.67 -5.94
N GLN A 82 11.35 6.99 -5.83
CA GLN A 82 12.67 7.58 -5.68
C GLN A 82 13.21 7.21 -4.30
N GLN A 83 14.43 6.70 -4.25
CA GLN A 83 15.06 6.34 -2.98
C GLN A 83 15.43 7.60 -2.18
N ASN A 84 14.97 7.67 -0.95
CA ASN A 84 15.29 8.75 -0.03
C ASN A 84 15.10 8.27 1.41
N MET A 85 15.25 9.17 2.38
CA MET A 85 15.12 8.81 3.79
C MET A 85 13.71 8.33 4.18
N TYR A 86 12.71 8.62 3.38
CA TYR A 86 11.32 8.24 3.69
C TYR A 86 10.89 6.97 2.98
N SER A 87 11.54 6.57 1.89
CA SER A 87 11.12 5.41 1.11
C SER A 87 11.27 4.09 1.87
N SER A 88 12.10 4.06 2.91
CA SER A 88 12.26 2.85 3.74
C SER A 88 11.03 2.50 4.57
N THR A 89 10.05 3.41 4.70
CA THR A 89 8.79 3.12 5.37
C THR A 89 7.95 2.12 4.55
N VAL A 90 8.20 2.04 3.26
CA VAL A 90 7.49 1.15 2.35
C VAL A 90 8.18 -0.21 2.32
N GLN A 91 7.49 -1.26 2.75
CA GLN A 91 8.05 -2.61 2.78
C GLN A 91 8.02 -3.28 1.41
N ASN A 92 7.02 -2.96 0.58
CA ASN A 92 6.84 -3.61 -0.71
C ASN A 92 6.51 -2.59 -1.78
N GLU A 93 7.02 -2.83 -3.00
CA GLU A 93 6.69 -2.02 -4.18
C GLU A 93 6.21 -2.91 -5.30
N VAL A 94 5.18 -2.44 -6.01
CA VAL A 94 4.77 -3.00 -7.29
C VAL A 94 4.94 -1.89 -8.32
N VAL A 95 5.79 -2.12 -9.31
CA VAL A 95 6.07 -1.15 -10.36
C VAL A 95 5.42 -1.65 -11.64
N LEU A 96 4.40 -0.94 -12.11
CA LEU A 96 3.62 -1.37 -13.28
C LEU A 96 4.44 -1.42 -14.56
N GLU A 97 5.40 -0.52 -14.71
CA GLU A 97 6.31 -0.52 -15.85
C GLU A 97 7.06 -1.84 -15.98
N ASP A 98 7.49 -2.41 -14.87
CA ASP A 98 8.20 -3.70 -14.88
C ASP A 98 7.31 -4.83 -15.37
N LEU A 99 6.03 -4.81 -15.02
CA LEU A 99 5.07 -5.81 -15.49
C LEU A 99 4.85 -5.71 -17.00
N LEU A 100 4.80 -4.49 -17.53
CA LEU A 100 4.66 -4.27 -18.98
C LEU A 100 5.88 -4.77 -19.74
N GLN A 101 7.08 -4.51 -19.22
CA GLN A 101 8.33 -4.95 -19.86
C GLN A 101 8.46 -6.45 -19.89
N LEU A 102 8.03 -7.13 -18.83
CA LEU A 102 8.12 -8.59 -18.76
C LEU A 102 7.23 -9.29 -19.76
N ASN A 103 6.04 -8.77 -20.02
CA ASN A 103 5.01 -9.47 -20.79
C ASN A 103 4.63 -8.78 -22.09
N GLY A 104 5.18 -7.60 -22.37
CA GLY A 104 4.76 -6.78 -23.50
C GLY A 104 3.34 -6.25 -23.40
N ASN A 105 2.57 -6.70 -22.40
CA ASN A 105 1.22 -6.29 -22.10
C ASN A 105 1.04 -6.22 -20.61
N LEU A 106 0.05 -5.45 -20.17
CA LEU A 106 -0.29 -5.41 -18.75
C LEU A 106 -0.94 -6.73 -18.36
N ALA A 107 -0.22 -7.53 -17.60
CA ALA A 107 -0.75 -8.78 -17.08
C ALA A 107 -1.59 -8.50 -15.80
N PRO A 108 -2.53 -9.38 -15.47
CA PRO A 108 -3.21 -9.30 -14.18
C PRO A 108 -2.19 -9.34 -13.05
N VAL A 109 -2.34 -8.43 -12.10
CA VAL A 109 -1.46 -8.36 -10.93
C VAL A 109 -1.96 -9.34 -9.90
N THR A 110 -1.11 -10.29 -9.50
CA THR A 110 -1.39 -11.19 -8.40
C THR A 110 -0.58 -10.71 -7.18
N LEU A 111 -1.29 -10.21 -6.21
CA LEU A 111 -0.68 -9.71 -4.99
C LEU A 111 -0.78 -10.74 -3.88
#